data_bd69001c42759ac3f16b786065855f4e
#
_entry.id   bd69001c42759ac3f16b786065855f4e
#
_cell.length_a   1.000
_cell.length_b   1.000
_cell.length_c   1.000
_cell.angle_alpha   90.00
_cell.angle_beta   90.00
_cell.angle_gamma   90.00
#
_symmetry.space_group_name_H-M   'P 1'
#
loop_
_entity.id
_entity.type
_entity.pdbx_description
1 polymer ?
#
loop_
_entity_poly.entity_id
_entity_poly.type
_entity_poly.pdbx_seq_one_letter_code
_entity_poly.pdbx_strand_id
1 'polypeptide(L)'
;MSDVSARSEGRSRRRRLLAVLLRDREGTTAIEFGFVAIPFFLLLFGLIEIGLSLFADQILNNAVLDAARLIRTGQAHAQGFDSGAFKAKVLENMSGFPVSADRLTIDVERINSFSSYTPKTLIEDGALTDKTAYNHGEAGDIVIVRALYRWPMVSSLMKTNYADLDSGDRLLVATAVFRNEPFPWTTQKPGG
;
A
#
# COMPACT_ATOMS: atom_id res chain seq x y z
N MET A 1 -21.71 31.61 -57.48
CA MET A 1 -20.22 31.58 -57.65
C MET A 1 -19.46 32.30 -56.50
N SER A 2 -19.96 32.25 -55.26
CA SER A 2 -19.44 33.04 -54.11
C SER A 2 -18.90 32.22 -52.91
N ASP A 3 -18.85 30.89 -53.05
CA ASP A 3 -18.52 30.03 -51.87
C ASP A 3 -17.09 29.45 -51.88
N VAL A 4 -16.30 29.68 -52.94
CA VAL A 4 -14.94 29.16 -53.07
C VAL A 4 -13.91 30.13 -52.49
N SER A 5 -14.24 31.43 -52.41
CA SER A 5 -13.29 32.47 -51.94
C SER A 5 -13.11 32.45 -50.38
N ALA A 6 -14.18 32.17 -49.65
CA ALA A 6 -14.16 32.15 -48.18
C ALA A 6 -13.33 30.99 -47.56
N ARG A 7 -13.25 29.84 -48.27
CA ARG A 7 -12.46 28.69 -47.84
C ARG A 7 -10.96 28.88 -48.01
N SER A 8 -10.52 29.69 -48.97
CA SER A 8 -9.09 29.95 -49.23
C SER A 8 -8.47 30.90 -48.18
N GLU A 9 -9.22 31.89 -47.71
CA GLU A 9 -8.76 32.85 -46.72
C GLU A 9 -8.54 32.21 -45.30
N GLY A 10 -9.42 31.31 -44.92
CA GLY A 10 -9.27 30.60 -43.63
C GLY A 10 -8.03 29.69 -43.55
N ARG A 11 -7.65 29.08 -44.67
CA ARG A 11 -6.45 28.25 -44.77
C ARG A 11 -5.15 29.07 -44.74
N SER A 12 -5.17 30.24 -45.39
CA SER A 12 -4.00 31.12 -45.40
C SER A 12 -3.71 31.77 -44.01
N ARG A 13 -4.79 32.14 -43.31
CA ARG A 13 -4.69 32.67 -41.95
C ARG A 13 -4.14 31.65 -40.96
N ARG A 14 -4.61 30.40 -41.00
CA ARG A 14 -4.10 29.33 -40.15
C ARG A 14 -2.63 29.00 -40.41
N ARG A 15 -2.21 28.97 -41.68
CA ARG A 15 -0.81 28.79 -42.07
C ARG A 15 0.09 29.93 -41.61
N ARG A 16 -0.39 31.18 -41.68
CA ARG A 16 0.36 32.36 -41.16
C ARG A 16 0.47 32.32 -39.65
N LEU A 17 -0.57 31.95 -38.90
CA LEU A 17 -0.52 31.81 -37.45
C LEU A 17 0.44 30.68 -37.02
N LEU A 18 0.42 29.54 -37.70
CA LEU A 18 1.37 28.46 -37.48
C LEU A 18 2.81 28.87 -37.82
N ALA A 19 3.01 29.62 -38.91
CA ALA A 19 4.34 30.10 -39.27
C ALA A 19 4.90 31.18 -38.31
N VAL A 20 4.03 32.02 -37.73
CA VAL A 20 4.41 32.98 -36.68
C VAL A 20 4.75 32.24 -35.39
N LEU A 21 3.95 31.25 -34.95
CA LEU A 21 4.23 30.42 -33.80
C LEU A 21 5.53 29.61 -33.94
N LEU A 22 5.82 29.07 -35.13
CA LEU A 22 7.07 28.34 -35.41
C LEU A 22 8.32 29.24 -35.56
N ARG A 23 8.12 30.55 -35.74
CA ARG A 23 9.21 31.53 -35.86
C ARG A 23 9.49 32.27 -34.56
N ASP A 24 8.65 32.08 -33.56
CA ASP A 24 8.80 32.73 -32.26
C ASP A 24 9.85 31.96 -31.44
N ARG A 25 10.99 32.58 -31.21
CA ARG A 25 12.09 31.99 -30.44
C ARG A 25 11.75 31.78 -28.98
N GLU A 26 10.80 32.53 -28.42
CA GLU A 26 10.31 32.33 -27.05
C GLU A 26 9.52 31.03 -26.95
N GLY A 27 8.72 30.65 -27.98
CA GLY A 27 8.04 29.39 -28.08
C GLY A 27 8.99 28.19 -28.17
N THR A 28 10.12 28.31 -28.84
CA THR A 28 11.15 27.26 -28.95
C THR A 28 11.73 26.91 -27.58
N THR A 29 12.09 27.91 -26.80
CA THR A 29 12.65 27.74 -25.45
C THR A 29 11.64 27.04 -24.53
N ALA A 30 10.35 27.36 -24.63
CA ALA A 30 9.30 26.70 -23.85
C ALA A 30 9.14 25.21 -24.23
N ILE A 31 9.25 24.88 -25.50
CA ILE A 31 9.22 23.50 -25.99
C ILE A 31 10.46 22.72 -25.52
N GLU A 32 11.65 23.29 -25.63
CA GLU A 32 12.92 22.70 -25.16
C GLU A 32 12.85 22.45 -23.65
N PHE A 33 12.36 23.43 -22.88
CA PHE A 33 12.14 23.25 -21.44
C PHE A 33 11.15 22.14 -21.16
N GLY A 34 10.03 22.06 -21.89
CA GLY A 34 9.01 21.01 -21.73
C GLY A 34 9.57 19.60 -21.97
N PHE A 35 10.42 19.42 -22.99
CA PHE A 35 11.07 18.15 -23.26
C PHE A 35 11.98 17.67 -22.12
N VAL A 36 12.61 18.57 -21.40
CA VAL A 36 13.46 18.23 -20.25
C VAL A 36 12.63 18.14 -18.97
N ALA A 37 11.67 19.04 -18.77
CA ALA A 37 10.87 19.12 -17.56
C ALA A 37 9.96 17.90 -17.38
N ILE A 38 9.32 17.41 -18.46
CA ILE A 38 8.41 16.26 -18.37
C ILE A 38 9.12 15.01 -17.83
N PRO A 39 10.20 14.50 -18.44
CA PRO A 39 10.89 13.33 -17.90
C PRO A 39 11.50 13.57 -16.52
N PHE A 40 11.97 14.78 -16.24
CA PHE A 40 12.48 15.16 -14.94
C PHE A 40 11.40 15.04 -13.84
N PHE A 41 10.22 15.63 -14.06
CA PHE A 41 9.12 15.54 -13.08
C PHE A 41 8.55 14.14 -12.95
N LEU A 42 8.46 13.36 -14.04
CA LEU A 42 8.06 11.95 -13.96
C LEU A 42 9.02 11.15 -13.07
N LEU A 43 10.32 11.35 -13.23
CA LEU A 43 11.33 10.69 -12.38
C LEU A 43 11.23 11.18 -10.94
N LEU A 44 11.11 12.48 -10.72
CA LEU A 44 11.01 13.09 -9.38
C LEU A 44 9.78 12.56 -8.63
N PHE A 45 8.59 12.58 -9.25
CA PHE A 45 7.38 12.07 -8.63
C PHE A 45 7.44 10.57 -8.41
N GLY A 46 8.04 9.80 -9.33
CA GLY A 46 8.27 8.37 -9.13
C GLY A 46 9.15 8.08 -7.92
N LEU A 47 10.24 8.82 -7.73
CA LEU A 47 11.11 8.68 -6.55
C LEU A 47 10.37 9.02 -5.25
N ILE A 48 9.56 10.09 -5.26
CA ILE A 48 8.75 10.47 -4.10
C ILE A 48 7.74 9.36 -3.78
N GLU A 49 7.05 8.82 -4.77
CA GLU A 49 6.04 7.78 -4.59
C GLU A 49 6.67 6.49 -4.03
N ILE A 50 7.82 6.07 -4.55
CA ILE A 50 8.58 4.93 -3.99
C ILE A 50 9.01 5.24 -2.55
N GLY A 51 9.57 6.41 -2.29
CA GLY A 51 9.96 6.82 -0.95
C GLY A 51 8.82 6.78 0.06
N LEU A 52 7.64 7.26 -0.33
CA LEU A 52 6.44 7.20 0.51
C LEU A 52 5.99 5.76 0.77
N SER A 53 6.06 4.86 -0.22
CA SER A 53 5.70 3.46 -0.03
C SER A 53 6.66 2.74 0.93
N LEU A 54 7.97 3.00 0.84
CA LEU A 54 8.97 2.45 1.76
C LEU A 54 8.78 2.99 3.18
N PHE A 55 8.43 4.28 3.32
CA PHE A 55 8.14 4.87 4.61
C PHE A 55 6.88 4.27 5.24
N ALA A 56 5.83 4.05 4.43
CA ALA A 56 4.60 3.37 4.85
C ALA A 56 4.87 1.94 5.32
N ASP A 57 5.73 1.20 4.60
CA ASP A 57 6.14 -0.14 4.98
C ASP A 57 6.82 -0.15 6.36
N GLN A 58 7.72 0.79 6.62
CA GLN A 58 8.40 0.91 7.91
C GLN A 58 7.42 1.24 9.05
N ILE A 59 6.44 2.12 8.82
CA ILE A 59 5.39 2.43 9.79
C ILE A 59 4.54 1.19 10.08
N LEU A 60 4.14 0.45 9.04
CA LEU A 60 3.37 -0.79 9.19
C LEU A 60 4.14 -1.83 10.01
N ASN A 61 5.43 -2.04 9.72
CA ASN A 61 6.28 -2.97 10.47
C ASN A 61 6.33 -2.61 11.95
N ASN A 62 6.58 -1.34 12.29
CA ASN A 62 6.62 -0.89 13.66
C ASN A 62 5.26 -1.06 14.35
N ALA A 63 4.16 -0.68 13.70
CA ALA A 63 2.82 -0.80 14.23
C ALA A 63 2.43 -2.26 14.53
N VAL A 64 2.83 -3.19 13.64
CA VAL A 64 2.61 -4.62 13.84
C VAL A 64 3.44 -5.18 14.98
N LEU A 65 4.71 -4.80 15.11
CA LEU A 65 5.56 -5.24 16.22
C LEU A 65 5.01 -4.78 17.57
N ASP A 66 4.53 -3.54 17.67
CA ASP A 66 3.92 -3.01 18.88
C ASP A 66 2.60 -3.71 19.23
N ALA A 67 1.74 -3.95 18.23
CA ALA A 67 0.50 -4.70 18.44
C ALA A 67 0.77 -6.17 18.79
N ALA A 68 1.73 -6.82 18.12
CA ALA A 68 2.13 -8.20 18.37
C ALA A 68 2.65 -8.42 19.80
N ARG A 69 3.26 -7.40 20.40
CA ARG A 69 3.66 -7.43 21.81
C ARG A 69 2.47 -7.71 22.73
N LEU A 70 1.28 -7.20 22.43
CA LEU A 70 0.08 -7.46 23.24
C LEU A 70 -0.31 -8.93 23.22
N ILE A 71 -0.13 -9.61 22.09
CA ILE A 71 -0.34 -11.07 21.99
C ILE A 71 0.75 -11.78 22.80
N ARG A 72 2.01 -11.45 22.55
CA ARG A 72 3.16 -12.10 23.20
C ARG A 72 3.11 -12.06 24.72
N THR A 73 2.68 -10.93 25.29
CA THR A 73 2.58 -10.75 26.75
C THR A 73 1.25 -11.22 27.35
N GLY A 74 0.33 -11.78 26.56
CA GLY A 74 -0.98 -12.25 26.99
C GLY A 74 -2.03 -11.15 27.20
N GLN A 75 -1.69 -9.89 26.95
CA GLN A 75 -2.65 -8.78 27.12
C GLN A 75 -3.83 -8.89 26.15
N ALA A 76 -3.57 -9.28 24.90
CA ALA A 76 -4.63 -9.51 23.91
C ALA A 76 -5.58 -10.62 24.36
N HIS A 77 -5.05 -11.68 24.97
CA HIS A 77 -5.84 -12.77 25.53
C HIS A 77 -6.69 -12.30 26.72
N ALA A 78 -6.10 -11.60 27.67
CA ALA A 78 -6.79 -11.07 28.85
C ALA A 78 -7.91 -10.07 28.50
N GLN A 79 -7.74 -9.30 27.43
CA GLN A 79 -8.70 -8.32 26.95
C GLN A 79 -9.71 -8.89 25.93
N GLY A 80 -9.60 -10.16 25.59
CA GLY A 80 -10.49 -10.80 24.62
C GLY A 80 -10.39 -10.23 23.21
N PHE A 81 -9.18 -9.91 22.75
CA PHE A 81 -8.99 -9.36 21.40
C PHE A 81 -9.43 -10.35 20.32
N ASP A 82 -10.27 -9.87 19.45
CA ASP A 82 -10.59 -10.50 18.18
C ASP A 82 -9.76 -9.89 17.04
N SER A 83 -9.98 -10.35 15.82
CA SER A 83 -9.32 -9.83 14.63
C SER A 83 -9.57 -8.33 14.44
N GLY A 84 -10.79 -7.87 14.74
CA GLY A 84 -11.19 -6.46 14.62
C GLY A 84 -10.48 -5.56 15.61
N ALA A 85 -10.43 -5.96 16.89
CA ALA A 85 -9.73 -5.24 17.94
C ALA A 85 -8.21 -5.16 17.67
N PHE A 86 -7.62 -6.26 17.22
CA PHE A 86 -6.21 -6.28 16.85
C PHE A 86 -5.91 -5.38 15.65
N LYS A 87 -6.75 -5.43 14.62
CA LYS A 87 -6.68 -4.55 13.44
C LYS A 87 -6.78 -3.08 13.82
N ALA A 88 -7.73 -2.74 14.71
CA ALA A 88 -7.88 -1.39 15.22
C ALA A 88 -6.62 -0.91 15.96
N LYS A 89 -5.97 -1.81 16.73
CA LYS A 89 -4.73 -1.49 17.44
C LYS A 89 -3.56 -1.25 16.49
N VAL A 90 -3.42 -2.02 15.42
CA VAL A 90 -2.41 -1.77 14.38
C VAL A 90 -2.64 -0.40 13.74
N LEU A 91 -3.90 -0.06 13.38
CA LEU A 91 -4.24 1.24 12.79
C LEU A 91 -4.00 2.41 13.74
N GLU A 92 -4.28 2.24 15.05
CA GLU A 92 -3.95 3.23 16.08
C GLU A 92 -2.46 3.53 16.12
N ASN A 93 -1.63 2.47 16.05
CA ASN A 93 -0.17 2.60 16.04
C ASN A 93 0.37 3.22 14.72
N MET A 94 -0.43 3.22 13.66
CA MET A 94 -0.15 3.92 12.39
C MET A 94 -0.72 5.36 12.38
N SER A 95 -1.20 5.87 13.51
CA SER A 95 -1.79 7.21 13.61
C SER A 95 -0.81 8.29 13.14
N GLY A 96 -1.34 9.30 12.45
CA GLY A 96 -0.53 10.35 11.80
C GLY A 96 -0.14 10.05 10.35
N PHE A 97 -0.45 8.86 9.85
CA PHE A 97 -0.28 8.49 8.46
C PHE A 97 -1.63 8.21 7.78
N PRO A 98 -1.84 8.57 6.50
CA PRO A 98 -3.13 8.39 5.83
C PRO A 98 -3.39 6.92 5.50
N VAL A 99 -3.87 6.17 6.49
CA VAL A 99 -4.22 4.76 6.36
C VAL A 99 -5.73 4.55 6.38
N SER A 100 -6.18 3.49 5.72
CA SER A 100 -7.57 3.10 5.63
C SER A 100 -7.77 1.65 6.10
N ALA A 101 -8.77 1.42 6.94
CA ALA A 101 -9.02 0.11 7.55
C ALA A 101 -9.39 -0.97 6.53
N ASP A 102 -10.08 -0.60 5.44
CA ASP A 102 -10.47 -1.52 4.35
C ASP A 102 -9.28 -2.03 3.53
N ARG A 103 -8.13 -1.35 3.62
CA ARG A 103 -6.88 -1.72 2.94
C ARG A 103 -5.96 -2.61 3.78
N LEU A 104 -6.23 -2.75 5.09
CA LEU A 104 -5.46 -3.57 6.01
C LEU A 104 -6.12 -4.93 6.19
N THR A 105 -5.37 -5.97 5.96
CA THR A 105 -5.74 -7.37 6.23
C THR A 105 -4.82 -7.94 7.28
N ILE A 106 -5.37 -8.58 8.31
CA ILE A 106 -4.62 -9.19 9.41
C ILE A 106 -4.81 -10.70 9.34
N ASP A 107 -3.71 -11.42 9.51
CA ASP A 107 -3.69 -12.86 9.65
C ASP A 107 -2.79 -13.22 10.85
N VAL A 108 -3.38 -13.90 11.83
CA VAL A 108 -2.70 -14.35 13.05
C VAL A 108 -2.86 -15.84 13.17
N GLU A 109 -1.76 -16.56 13.19
CA GLU A 109 -1.76 -18.02 13.16
C GLU A 109 -0.85 -18.59 14.24
N ARG A 110 -1.40 -19.54 15.01
CA ARG A 110 -0.61 -20.40 15.89
C ARG A 110 0.04 -21.50 15.06
N ILE A 111 1.32 -21.72 15.28
CA ILE A 111 2.05 -22.84 14.66
C ILE A 111 2.60 -23.78 15.73
N ASN A 112 2.66 -25.06 15.42
CA ASN A 112 3.18 -26.07 16.34
C ASN A 112 4.70 -26.11 16.35
N SER A 113 5.33 -25.87 15.20
CA SER A 113 6.79 -25.94 15.02
C SER A 113 7.19 -25.16 13.77
N PHE A 114 8.35 -24.54 13.80
CA PHE A 114 8.94 -23.89 12.61
C PHE A 114 9.27 -24.89 11.49
N SER A 115 9.67 -26.11 11.85
CA SER A 115 10.06 -27.14 10.85
C SER A 115 8.88 -27.73 10.08
N SER A 116 7.67 -27.64 10.62
CA SER A 116 6.44 -28.16 10.00
C SER A 116 5.56 -27.05 9.42
N TYR A 117 5.97 -25.81 9.52
CA TYR A 117 5.19 -24.68 9.03
C TYR A 117 5.28 -24.57 7.50
N THR A 118 4.15 -24.58 6.84
CA THR A 118 4.01 -24.26 5.43
C THR A 118 3.33 -22.89 5.31
N PRO A 119 4.01 -21.87 4.74
CA PRO A 119 3.41 -20.56 4.57
C PRO A 119 2.14 -20.64 3.71
N LYS A 120 1.07 -20.02 4.18
CA LYS A 120 -0.14 -19.86 3.37
C LYS A 120 0.11 -18.86 2.25
N THR A 121 -0.37 -19.18 1.07
CA THR A 121 -0.46 -18.21 -0.01
C THR A 121 -1.63 -17.27 0.29
N LEU A 122 -1.32 -16.00 0.53
CA LEU A 122 -2.32 -14.96 0.80
C LEU A 122 -2.62 -14.11 -0.44
N ILE A 123 -1.94 -14.40 -1.54
CA ILE A 123 -2.18 -13.78 -2.85
C ILE A 123 -2.50 -14.92 -3.82
N GLU A 124 -3.67 -14.88 -4.42
CA GLU A 124 -4.10 -15.78 -5.49
C GLU A 124 -4.61 -14.92 -6.64
N ASP A 125 -4.16 -15.22 -7.86
CA ASP A 125 -4.56 -14.50 -9.08
C ASP A 125 -4.45 -12.96 -8.96
N GLY A 126 -3.32 -12.48 -8.43
CA GLY A 126 -3.06 -11.04 -8.28
C GLY A 126 -3.92 -10.31 -7.24
N ALA A 127 -4.71 -11.03 -6.45
CA ALA A 127 -5.56 -10.46 -5.39
C ALA A 127 -5.26 -11.09 -4.02
N LEU A 128 -5.55 -10.36 -2.95
CA LEU A 128 -5.51 -10.91 -1.59
C LEU A 128 -6.67 -11.89 -1.40
N THR A 129 -6.37 -13.05 -0.82
CA THR A 129 -7.38 -14.06 -0.48
C THR A 129 -8.03 -13.75 0.87
N ASP A 130 -9.29 -14.21 1.06
CA ASP A 130 -9.99 -14.13 2.34
C ASP A 130 -9.58 -15.24 3.33
N LYS A 131 -8.55 -16.04 2.99
CA LYS A 131 -8.07 -17.17 3.79
C LYS A 131 -7.26 -16.74 5.02
N THR A 132 -7.72 -15.72 5.72
CA THR A 132 -7.08 -15.22 6.95
C THR A 132 -7.64 -15.93 8.18
N ALA A 133 -6.81 -16.05 9.20
CA ALA A 133 -7.20 -16.59 10.50
C ALA A 133 -6.87 -15.59 11.60
N TYR A 134 -7.53 -15.74 12.75
CA TYR A 134 -7.14 -15.05 13.96
C TYR A 134 -7.06 -16.04 15.12
N ASN A 135 -5.85 -16.48 15.40
CA ASN A 135 -5.56 -17.39 16.52
C ASN A 135 -4.26 -16.95 17.19
N HIS A 136 -4.40 -16.22 18.29
CA HIS A 136 -3.28 -15.70 19.06
C HIS A 136 -2.60 -16.74 19.96
N GLY A 137 -3.10 -17.99 19.98
CA GLY A 137 -2.53 -19.08 20.79
C GLY A 137 -2.66 -18.87 22.31
N GLU A 138 -2.07 -19.80 23.03
CA GLU A 138 -1.97 -19.82 24.51
C GLU A 138 -0.54 -19.49 24.97
N ALA A 139 -0.32 -19.47 26.27
CA ALA A 139 1.00 -19.31 26.87
C ALA A 139 2.00 -20.35 26.33
N GLY A 140 3.16 -19.89 25.86
CA GLY A 140 4.22 -20.74 25.31
C GLY A 140 4.02 -21.16 23.85
N ASP A 141 2.90 -20.86 23.23
CA ASP A 141 2.66 -21.14 21.80
C ASP A 141 3.52 -20.23 20.89
N ILE A 142 3.82 -20.74 19.69
CA ILE A 142 4.46 -19.95 18.65
C ILE A 142 3.38 -19.34 17.79
N VAL A 143 3.47 -18.03 17.60
CA VAL A 143 2.48 -17.26 16.84
C VAL A 143 3.17 -16.50 15.71
N ILE A 144 2.55 -16.53 14.54
CA ILE A 144 2.90 -15.71 13.38
C ILE A 144 1.79 -14.66 13.22
N VAL A 145 2.17 -13.40 13.20
CA VAL A 145 1.30 -12.27 12.89
C VAL A 145 1.72 -11.71 11.55
N ARG A 146 0.79 -11.62 10.62
CA ARG A 146 1.00 -11.00 9.30
C ARG A 146 -0.02 -9.89 9.11
N ALA A 147 0.47 -8.73 8.72
CA ALA A 147 -0.36 -7.62 8.30
C ALA A 147 -0.04 -7.29 6.84
N LEU A 148 -1.05 -7.27 6.01
CA LEU A 148 -0.97 -6.99 4.58
C LEU A 148 -1.74 -5.70 4.32
N TYR A 149 -1.05 -4.68 3.82
CA TYR A 149 -1.64 -3.40 3.50
C TYR A 149 -1.54 -3.10 2.02
N ARG A 150 -2.69 -2.81 1.38
CA ARG A 150 -2.77 -2.42 -0.03
C ARG A 150 -2.45 -0.93 -0.15
N TRP A 151 -1.22 -0.62 -0.52
CA TRP A 151 -0.76 0.75 -0.71
C TRP A 151 -1.17 1.25 -2.10
N PRO A 152 -1.97 2.35 -2.20
CA PRO A 152 -2.41 2.85 -3.49
C PRO A 152 -1.27 3.52 -4.22
N MET A 153 -0.98 3.06 -5.44
CA MET A 153 -0.07 3.75 -6.34
C MET A 153 -0.85 4.83 -7.12
N VAL A 154 -0.32 6.04 -7.16
CA VAL A 154 -0.98 7.19 -7.78
C VAL A 154 -0.65 7.28 -9.27
N SER A 155 0.64 7.17 -9.62
CA SER A 155 1.06 7.30 -11.01
C SER A 155 0.79 6.04 -11.82
N SER A 156 0.32 6.20 -13.06
CA SER A 156 0.10 5.07 -13.98
C SER A 156 1.39 4.31 -14.30
N LEU A 157 2.53 5.02 -14.29
CA LEU A 157 3.86 4.42 -14.49
C LEU A 157 4.21 3.45 -13.36
N MET A 158 3.92 3.81 -12.11
CA MET A 158 4.18 2.96 -10.95
C MET A 158 3.18 1.80 -10.87
N LYS A 159 1.91 2.02 -11.21
CA LYS A 159 0.90 0.95 -11.29
C LYS A 159 1.32 -0.17 -12.23
N THR A 160 1.96 0.15 -13.34
CA THR A 160 2.38 -0.85 -14.34
C THR A 160 3.67 -1.57 -13.97
N ASN A 161 4.60 -0.88 -13.29
CA ASN A 161 5.97 -1.38 -13.11
C ASN A 161 6.34 -1.72 -11.66
N TYR A 162 5.56 -1.24 -10.69
CA TYR A 162 5.90 -1.34 -9.25
C TYR A 162 4.76 -1.86 -8.37
N ALA A 163 3.56 -2.05 -8.93
CA ALA A 163 2.44 -2.67 -8.22
C ALA A 163 2.63 -4.19 -8.13
N ASP A 164 2.15 -4.76 -7.03
CA ASP A 164 2.19 -6.20 -6.77
C ASP A 164 0.83 -6.87 -7.02
N LEU A 165 -0.24 -6.05 -7.08
CA LEU A 165 -1.62 -6.52 -7.23
C LEU A 165 -2.22 -6.05 -8.57
N ASP A 166 -3.15 -6.82 -9.10
CA ASP A 166 -3.89 -6.48 -10.33
C ASP A 166 -4.70 -5.19 -10.20
N SER A 167 -5.06 -4.79 -8.97
CA SER A 167 -5.67 -3.49 -8.70
C SER A 167 -4.75 -2.29 -8.99
N GLY A 168 -3.46 -2.53 -9.25
CA GLY A 168 -2.45 -1.48 -9.37
C GLY A 168 -1.96 -0.95 -8.03
N ASP A 169 -2.27 -1.65 -6.93
CA ASP A 169 -1.77 -1.34 -5.59
C ASP A 169 -0.45 -2.10 -5.33
N ARG A 170 0.43 -1.50 -4.53
CA ARG A 170 1.59 -2.19 -3.97
C ARG A 170 1.18 -2.90 -2.68
N LEU A 171 1.65 -4.13 -2.49
CA LEU A 171 1.42 -4.87 -1.27
C LEU A 171 2.57 -4.63 -0.28
N LEU A 172 2.26 -4.03 0.86
CA LEU A 172 3.17 -3.92 2.00
C LEU A 172 2.86 -5.08 2.95
N VAL A 173 3.90 -5.78 3.41
CA VAL A 173 3.75 -6.96 4.26
C VAL A 173 4.64 -6.82 5.49
N ALA A 174 4.02 -6.74 6.65
CA ALA A 174 4.71 -6.81 7.93
C ALA A 174 4.48 -8.17 8.58
N THR A 175 5.54 -8.79 9.07
CA THR A 175 5.47 -10.11 9.71
C THR A 175 6.21 -10.09 11.04
N ALA A 176 5.53 -10.53 12.10
CA ALA A 176 6.12 -10.78 13.40
C ALA A 176 5.96 -12.25 13.77
N VAL A 177 7.05 -12.89 14.21
CA VAL A 177 7.04 -14.28 14.68
C VAL A 177 7.66 -14.31 16.07
N PHE A 178 6.94 -14.88 17.03
CA PHE A 178 7.39 -14.93 18.41
C PHE A 178 6.78 -16.13 19.13
N ARG A 179 7.32 -16.42 20.30
CA ARG A 179 6.70 -17.32 21.25
C ARG A 179 6.00 -16.50 22.34
N ASN A 180 4.76 -16.85 22.67
CA ASN A 180 4.04 -16.27 23.77
C ASN A 180 4.78 -16.51 25.08
N GLU A 181 4.82 -15.50 25.93
CA GLU A 181 5.39 -15.59 27.26
C GLU A 181 4.53 -16.52 28.15
N PRO A 182 5.08 -17.13 29.18
CA PRO A 182 4.30 -17.91 30.14
C PRO A 182 3.49 -16.93 31.02
N PHE A 183 2.38 -16.44 30.51
CA PHE A 183 1.50 -15.57 31.26
C PHE A 183 0.52 -16.40 32.11
N PRO A 184 0.20 -15.97 33.34
CA PRO A 184 -0.62 -16.74 34.29
C PRO A 184 -2.14 -16.64 34.01
N TRP A 185 -2.53 -16.00 32.93
CA TRP A 185 -3.92 -15.80 32.59
C TRP A 185 -4.54 -17.11 32.07
N THR A 186 -4.84 -18.02 32.98
CA THR A 186 -5.81 -19.05 32.66
C THR A 186 -7.14 -18.36 32.41
N THR A 187 -7.77 -18.61 31.27
CA THR A 187 -9.14 -18.21 31.03
C THR A 187 -10.00 -18.68 32.19
N GLN A 188 -10.32 -17.78 33.09
CA GLN A 188 -11.45 -18.00 33.97
C GLN A 188 -12.68 -17.96 33.06
N LYS A 189 -13.10 -19.15 32.60
CA LYS A 189 -14.38 -19.31 31.91
C LYS A 189 -15.40 -18.60 32.79
N PRO A 190 -16.15 -17.59 32.28
CA PRO A 190 -17.21 -16.98 33.08
C PRO A 190 -18.12 -18.13 33.54
N GLY A 191 -18.34 -18.19 34.85
CA GLY A 191 -18.88 -19.33 35.56
C GLY A 191 -20.13 -19.94 34.94
N GLY A 192 -20.15 -21.29 34.99
CA GLY A 192 -21.40 -22.01 34.89
C GLY A 192 -22.24 -21.79 36.13
#